data_32983c974013e41ca44036d6dcb12a9d
#
_entry.id   32983c974013e41ca44036d6dcb12a9d
#
_cell.length_a   1.000
_cell.length_b   1.000
_cell.length_c   1.000
_cell.angle_alpha   90.00
_cell.angle_beta   90.00
_cell.angle_gamma   90.00
#
_symmetry.space_group_name_H-M   'P 1'
#
loop_
_entity.id
_entity.type
_entity.pdbx_description
1 polymer ?
#
loop_
_entity_poly.entity_id
_entity_poly.type
_entity_poly.pdbx_seq_one_letter_code
_entity_poly.pdbx_strand_id
1 'polypeptide(L)'
;MWYAILLIVLAVTLAGLLYLSFRAARLPVVRKLTRDRRWLARTLCLLGYGALLTLLWRLWNGMNAIICLLHLVLFQAAADLVDLIRSKLRRKPRSYGLSWAAALLLCVLYLGAGWHADHAVRPTFYSLETNKFQGDLRIVQIADAHVGTTFSGDGLMRYVNEINALGPDVVAVTGDFVDDDTSREDMLSACRALGALEARHGVFFVYGNHDGGYYGEEARGWSDREFREQLRENGVILLEDAAYPLDDLYIVGRKDRSQARRGADRQTAADLLSDLDRERYILLLDHQPYDFDGEAEAGADLVLCGHTHGGQFIPIRRVGVWIGENCRTYGHERRLRTDFIVSSGISNWAFRFKTGCFSEYVIVDIHGR
;
A
#
# COMPACT_ATOMS: atom_id res chain seq x y z
N MET A 1 18.91 0.59 10.92
CA MET A 1 17.81 -0.39 10.73
C MET A 1 17.67 -0.82 9.28
N TRP A 2 17.49 0.06 8.32
CA TRP A 2 17.28 -0.26 6.89
C TRP A 2 18.39 -1.10 6.25
N TYR A 3 19.68 -0.78 6.51
CA TYR A 3 20.80 -1.61 6.00
C TYR A 3 20.76 -3.06 6.50
N ALA A 4 20.36 -3.30 7.75
CA ALA A 4 20.22 -4.65 8.29
C ALA A 4 19.09 -5.42 7.58
N ILE A 5 17.95 -4.77 7.33
CA ILE A 5 16.83 -5.36 6.58
C ILE A 5 17.28 -5.70 5.16
N LEU A 6 17.96 -4.79 4.47
CA LEU A 6 18.48 -5.03 3.11
C LEU A 6 19.42 -6.23 3.08
N LEU A 7 20.37 -6.33 4.02
CA LEU A 7 21.30 -7.46 4.10
C LEU A 7 20.57 -8.79 4.36
N ILE A 8 19.56 -8.79 5.22
CA ILE A 8 18.74 -9.98 5.49
C ILE A 8 17.99 -10.39 4.21
N VAL A 9 17.34 -9.46 3.51
CA VAL A 9 16.61 -9.74 2.27
C VAL A 9 17.56 -10.30 1.20
N LEU A 10 18.76 -9.73 1.03
CA LEU A 10 19.76 -10.24 0.10
C LEU A 10 20.23 -11.65 0.46
N ALA A 11 20.52 -11.89 1.74
CA ALA A 11 20.95 -13.20 2.22
C ALA A 11 19.86 -14.27 2.01
N VAL A 12 18.60 -13.96 2.33
CA VAL A 12 17.45 -14.85 2.13
C VAL A 12 17.18 -15.08 0.64
N THR A 13 17.33 -14.06 -0.19
CA THR A 13 17.19 -14.17 -1.65
C THR A 13 18.26 -15.10 -2.24
N LEU A 14 19.51 -14.94 -1.83
CA LEU A 14 20.61 -15.80 -2.28
C LEU A 14 20.41 -17.25 -1.81
N ALA A 15 20.07 -17.46 -0.55
CA ALA A 15 19.77 -18.78 -0.01
C ALA A 15 18.59 -19.44 -0.75
N GLY A 16 17.55 -18.66 -1.05
CA GLY A 16 16.40 -19.10 -1.83
C GLY A 16 16.77 -19.51 -3.27
N LEU A 17 17.60 -18.72 -3.93
CA LEU A 17 18.11 -18.99 -5.27
C LEU A 17 18.89 -20.32 -5.30
N LEU A 18 19.79 -20.54 -4.34
CA LEU A 18 20.53 -21.78 -4.19
C LEU A 18 19.61 -22.97 -3.91
N TYR A 19 18.64 -22.80 -2.99
CA TYR A 19 17.68 -23.84 -2.65
C TYR A 19 16.87 -24.27 -3.89
N LEU A 20 16.28 -23.34 -4.63
CA LEU A 20 15.52 -23.63 -5.85
C LEU A 20 16.40 -24.32 -6.91
N SER A 21 17.65 -23.86 -7.08
CA SER A 21 18.59 -24.46 -8.03
C SER A 21 18.92 -25.91 -7.67
N PHE A 22 19.16 -26.21 -6.38
CA PHE A 22 19.38 -27.58 -5.93
C PHE A 22 18.14 -28.48 -6.06
N ARG A 23 16.94 -27.89 -5.95
CA ARG A 23 15.68 -28.63 -6.14
C ARG A 23 15.43 -28.92 -7.62
N ALA A 24 15.54 -27.90 -8.48
CA ALA A 24 15.35 -28.05 -9.92
C ALA A 24 16.37 -29.00 -10.56
N ALA A 25 17.62 -29.04 -10.08
CA ALA A 25 18.65 -29.96 -10.54
C ALA A 25 18.31 -31.45 -10.31
N ARG A 26 17.30 -31.78 -9.48
CA ARG A 26 16.80 -33.13 -9.25
C ARG A 26 15.68 -33.54 -10.20
N LEU A 27 15.18 -32.62 -11.02
CA LEU A 27 14.13 -32.91 -12.00
C LEU A 27 14.63 -33.88 -13.05
N PRO A 28 13.84 -34.92 -13.46
CA PRO A 28 14.24 -35.89 -14.44
C PRO A 28 14.72 -35.28 -15.76
N VAL A 29 14.04 -34.21 -16.23
CA VAL A 29 14.40 -33.51 -17.47
C VAL A 29 15.78 -32.86 -17.36
N VAL A 30 16.08 -32.19 -16.23
CA VAL A 30 17.39 -31.56 -16.01
C VAL A 30 18.50 -32.62 -15.92
N ARG A 31 18.26 -33.71 -15.19
CA ARG A 31 19.20 -34.84 -15.07
C ARG A 31 19.51 -35.47 -16.43
N LYS A 32 18.47 -35.66 -17.25
CA LYS A 32 18.65 -36.19 -18.61
C LYS A 32 19.50 -35.24 -19.47
N LEU A 33 19.19 -33.92 -19.47
CA LEU A 33 19.95 -32.92 -20.22
C LEU A 33 21.43 -32.84 -19.80
N THR A 34 21.70 -32.99 -18.50
CA THR A 34 23.07 -32.92 -17.95
C THR A 34 23.77 -34.25 -17.86
N ARG A 35 23.22 -35.33 -18.45
CA ARG A 35 23.71 -36.68 -18.37
C ARG A 35 24.04 -37.10 -16.93
N ASP A 36 23.16 -36.80 -15.99
CA ASP A 36 23.30 -37.03 -14.53
C ASP A 36 24.50 -36.34 -13.86
N ARG A 37 25.19 -35.42 -14.52
CA ARG A 37 26.29 -34.62 -13.93
C ARG A 37 25.74 -33.59 -12.96
N ARG A 38 25.76 -33.89 -11.67
CA ARG A 38 25.12 -33.08 -10.59
C ARG A 38 25.61 -31.63 -10.54
N TRP A 39 26.92 -31.41 -10.73
CA TRP A 39 27.48 -30.06 -10.73
C TRP A 39 26.90 -29.23 -11.91
N LEU A 40 26.90 -29.83 -13.12
CA LEU A 40 26.37 -29.17 -14.32
C LEU A 40 24.88 -28.85 -14.18
N ALA A 41 24.10 -29.80 -13.63
CA ALA A 41 22.66 -29.57 -13.35
C ALA A 41 22.43 -28.38 -12.41
N ARG A 42 23.21 -28.30 -11.32
CA ARG A 42 23.10 -27.20 -10.36
C ARG A 42 23.51 -25.87 -10.97
N THR A 43 24.61 -25.83 -11.71
CA THR A 43 25.09 -24.59 -12.36
C THR A 43 24.09 -24.12 -13.41
N LEU A 44 23.55 -24.98 -14.27
CA LEU A 44 22.53 -24.59 -15.25
C LEU A 44 21.25 -24.09 -14.60
N CYS A 45 20.79 -24.74 -13.53
CA CYS A 45 19.61 -24.23 -12.79
C CYS A 45 19.89 -22.89 -12.11
N LEU A 46 21.07 -22.69 -11.53
CA LEU A 46 21.45 -21.42 -10.91
C LEU A 46 21.50 -20.30 -11.93
N LEU A 47 22.10 -20.53 -13.10
CA LEU A 47 22.11 -19.58 -14.20
C LEU A 47 20.71 -19.30 -14.74
N GLY A 48 19.85 -20.33 -14.84
CA GLY A 48 18.46 -20.19 -15.27
C GLY A 48 17.62 -19.34 -14.32
N TYR A 49 17.71 -19.58 -13.01
CA TYR A 49 17.00 -18.73 -12.02
C TYR A 49 17.61 -17.33 -11.94
N GLY A 50 18.93 -17.18 -12.07
CA GLY A 50 19.59 -15.88 -12.15
C GLY A 50 19.10 -15.07 -13.37
N ALA A 51 19.02 -15.71 -14.53
CA ALA A 51 18.49 -15.10 -15.75
C ALA A 51 17.00 -14.71 -15.59
N LEU A 52 16.19 -15.58 -14.99
CA LEU A 52 14.78 -15.27 -14.69
C LEU A 52 14.65 -14.07 -13.73
N LEU A 53 15.45 -14.04 -12.66
CA LEU A 53 15.45 -12.92 -11.72
C LEU A 53 15.85 -11.60 -12.42
N THR A 54 16.88 -11.64 -13.28
CA THR A 54 17.29 -10.48 -14.07
C THR A 54 16.21 -10.04 -15.06
N LEU A 55 15.53 -10.99 -15.70
CA LEU A 55 14.41 -10.69 -16.60
C LEU A 55 13.26 -10.01 -15.86
N LEU A 56 12.85 -10.56 -14.73
CA LEU A 56 11.78 -9.97 -13.90
C LEU A 56 12.17 -8.59 -13.37
N TRP A 57 13.43 -8.39 -13.01
CA TRP A 57 13.96 -7.07 -12.65
C TRP A 57 13.82 -6.06 -13.79
N ARG A 58 14.18 -6.47 -15.02
CA ARG A 58 14.08 -5.60 -16.21
C ARG A 58 12.64 -5.28 -16.61
N LEU A 59 11.72 -6.24 -16.44
CA LEU A 59 10.30 -6.07 -16.82
C LEU A 59 9.50 -5.26 -15.78
N TRP A 60 9.87 -5.34 -14.51
CA TRP A 60 9.13 -4.69 -13.43
C TRP A 60 10.05 -3.81 -12.58
N ASN A 61 10.68 -4.38 -11.55
CA ASN A 61 11.75 -3.81 -10.73
C ASN A 61 12.35 -4.90 -9.84
N GLY A 62 13.44 -4.56 -9.10
CA GLY A 62 14.13 -5.51 -8.23
C GLY A 62 13.27 -6.05 -7.09
N MET A 63 12.41 -5.22 -6.52
CA MET A 63 11.50 -5.60 -5.42
C MET A 63 10.51 -6.67 -5.87
N ASN A 64 9.85 -6.47 -7.01
CA ASN A 64 8.90 -7.46 -7.57
C ASN A 64 9.60 -8.77 -7.96
N ALA A 65 10.81 -8.71 -8.52
CA ALA A 65 11.58 -9.90 -8.85
C ALA A 65 11.91 -10.73 -7.60
N ILE A 66 12.35 -10.07 -6.53
CA ILE A 66 12.65 -10.71 -5.23
C ILE A 66 11.38 -11.33 -4.63
N ILE A 67 10.26 -10.63 -4.63
CA ILE A 67 8.99 -11.14 -4.12
C ILE A 67 8.54 -12.40 -4.88
N CYS A 68 8.63 -12.40 -6.20
CA CYS A 68 8.32 -13.59 -7.01
C CYS A 68 9.20 -14.78 -6.63
N LEU A 69 10.51 -14.56 -6.49
CA LEU A 69 11.46 -15.61 -6.09
C LEU A 69 11.13 -16.15 -4.69
N LEU A 70 10.92 -15.26 -3.70
CA LEU A 70 10.66 -15.66 -2.32
C LEU A 70 9.33 -16.40 -2.16
N HIS A 71 8.28 -16.02 -2.90
CA HIS A 71 7.05 -16.79 -2.93
C HIS A 71 7.24 -18.18 -3.56
N LEU A 72 8.01 -18.28 -4.64
CA LEU A 72 8.34 -19.58 -5.21
C LEU A 72 9.13 -20.46 -4.22
N VAL A 73 10.08 -19.88 -3.46
CA VAL A 73 10.80 -20.58 -2.37
C VAL A 73 9.82 -21.07 -1.31
N LEU A 74 8.90 -20.23 -0.86
CA LEU A 74 7.90 -20.57 0.14
C LEU A 74 7.02 -21.74 -0.31
N PHE A 75 6.45 -21.66 -1.51
CA PHE A 75 5.60 -22.72 -2.07
C PHE A 75 6.40 -24.02 -2.34
N GLN A 76 7.65 -23.90 -2.78
CA GLN A 76 8.52 -25.08 -2.97
C GLN A 76 8.84 -25.74 -1.62
N ALA A 77 9.13 -24.98 -0.58
CA ALA A 77 9.39 -25.52 0.75
C ALA A 77 8.14 -26.22 1.32
N ALA A 78 6.96 -25.61 1.16
CA ALA A 78 5.69 -26.23 1.56
C ALA A 78 5.41 -27.53 0.78
N ALA A 79 5.57 -27.52 -0.53
CA ALA A 79 5.39 -28.71 -1.37
C ALA A 79 6.39 -29.82 -1.01
N ASP A 80 7.62 -29.45 -0.67
CA ASP A 80 8.65 -30.40 -0.21
C ASP A 80 8.31 -31.02 1.14
N LEU A 81 7.74 -30.24 2.05
CA LEU A 81 7.29 -30.73 3.35
C LEU A 81 6.13 -31.71 3.17
N VAL A 82 5.15 -31.38 2.35
CA VAL A 82 4.02 -32.27 2.02
C VAL A 82 4.52 -33.56 1.37
N ASP A 83 5.44 -33.50 0.40
CA ASP A 83 6.01 -34.67 -0.26
C ASP A 83 6.85 -35.53 0.70
N LEU A 84 7.54 -34.93 1.66
CA LEU A 84 8.27 -35.64 2.71
C LEU A 84 7.31 -36.40 3.63
N ILE A 85 6.25 -35.74 4.10
CA ILE A 85 5.21 -36.36 4.96
C ILE A 85 4.54 -37.50 4.22
N ARG A 86 4.10 -37.26 2.97
CA ARG A 86 3.51 -38.31 2.11
C ARG A 86 4.43 -39.50 1.90
N SER A 87 5.70 -39.24 1.63
CA SER A 87 6.72 -40.29 1.42
C SER A 87 6.88 -41.15 2.65
N LYS A 88 6.92 -40.56 3.85
CA LYS A 88 7.02 -41.29 5.12
C LYS A 88 5.78 -42.11 5.44
N LEU A 89 4.59 -41.50 5.33
CA LEU A 89 3.31 -42.15 5.65
C LEU A 89 2.97 -43.29 4.68
N ARG A 90 3.21 -43.11 3.39
CA ARG A 90 2.85 -44.09 2.35
C ARG A 90 3.99 -45.00 1.97
N ARG A 91 5.19 -44.87 2.57
CA ARG A 91 6.42 -45.61 2.26
C ARG A 91 6.75 -45.57 0.76
N LYS A 92 6.44 -44.47 0.07
CA LYS A 92 6.72 -44.26 -1.36
C LYS A 92 7.87 -43.26 -1.55
N PRO A 93 8.67 -43.38 -2.64
CA PRO A 93 9.74 -42.43 -2.91
C PRO A 93 9.19 -41.02 -3.12
N ARG A 94 10.01 -40.01 -2.84
CA ARG A 94 9.68 -38.59 -3.06
C ARG A 94 9.48 -38.27 -4.53
N SER A 95 8.48 -37.47 -4.84
CA SER A 95 8.11 -37.03 -6.20
C SER A 95 8.55 -35.61 -6.49
N TYR A 96 9.85 -35.43 -6.76
CA TYR A 96 10.43 -34.09 -6.98
C TYR A 96 9.78 -33.31 -8.13
N GLY A 97 9.39 -34.00 -9.21
CA GLY A 97 8.71 -33.34 -10.33
C GLY A 97 7.32 -32.82 -9.97
N LEU A 98 6.53 -33.61 -9.23
CA LEU A 98 5.19 -33.22 -8.80
C LEU A 98 5.24 -32.09 -7.78
N SER A 99 6.13 -32.15 -6.79
CA SER A 99 6.28 -31.06 -5.80
C SER A 99 6.71 -29.75 -6.46
N TRP A 100 7.62 -29.81 -7.45
CA TRP A 100 8.06 -28.65 -8.21
C TRP A 100 6.94 -28.05 -9.06
N ALA A 101 6.20 -28.87 -9.80
CA ALA A 101 5.07 -28.42 -10.62
C ALA A 101 3.95 -27.82 -9.76
N ALA A 102 3.64 -28.44 -8.62
CA ALA A 102 2.65 -27.92 -7.68
C ALA A 102 3.07 -26.56 -7.09
N ALA A 103 4.34 -26.43 -6.69
CA ALA A 103 4.87 -25.18 -6.15
C ALA A 103 4.80 -24.04 -7.18
N LEU A 104 5.22 -24.32 -8.43
CA LEU A 104 5.17 -23.34 -9.50
C LEU A 104 3.72 -22.91 -9.79
N LEU A 105 2.81 -23.88 -9.95
CA LEU A 105 1.39 -23.59 -10.21
C LEU A 105 0.77 -22.75 -9.10
N LEU A 106 0.97 -23.14 -7.83
CA LEU A 106 0.44 -22.39 -6.68
C LEU A 106 1.03 -20.98 -6.61
N CYS A 107 2.33 -20.83 -6.88
CA CYS A 107 2.98 -19.52 -6.90
C CYS A 107 2.37 -18.62 -7.99
N VAL A 108 2.21 -19.15 -9.21
CA VAL A 108 1.61 -18.38 -10.33
C VAL A 108 0.16 -17.99 -10.03
N LEU A 109 -0.65 -18.92 -9.51
CA LEU A 109 -2.05 -18.64 -9.15
C LEU A 109 -2.15 -17.61 -8.02
N TYR A 110 -1.32 -17.74 -6.98
CA TYR A 110 -1.31 -16.86 -5.83
C TYR A 110 -0.87 -15.44 -6.20
N LEU A 111 0.25 -15.31 -6.90
CA LEU A 111 0.73 -14.00 -7.37
C LEU A 111 -0.17 -13.41 -8.45
N GLY A 112 -0.77 -14.23 -9.32
CA GLY A 112 -1.77 -13.79 -10.29
C GLY A 112 -3.01 -13.23 -9.61
N ALA A 113 -3.52 -13.88 -8.56
CA ALA A 113 -4.59 -13.35 -7.73
C ALA A 113 -4.18 -12.07 -7.00
N GLY A 114 -2.94 -12.00 -6.49
CA GLY A 114 -2.40 -10.80 -5.86
C GLY A 114 -2.23 -9.63 -6.83
N TRP A 115 -1.82 -9.90 -8.06
CA TRP A 115 -1.76 -8.90 -9.13
C TRP A 115 -3.17 -8.37 -9.46
N HIS A 116 -4.14 -9.26 -9.60
CA HIS A 116 -5.53 -8.86 -9.82
C HIS A 116 -6.06 -8.01 -8.66
N ALA A 117 -5.79 -8.39 -7.41
CA ALA A 117 -6.24 -7.65 -6.24
C ALA A 117 -5.62 -6.24 -6.15
N ASP A 118 -4.39 -6.08 -6.63
CA ASP A 118 -3.70 -4.79 -6.71
C ASP A 118 -4.29 -3.87 -7.78
N HIS A 119 -4.64 -4.42 -8.96
CA HIS A 119 -5.10 -3.64 -10.11
C HIS A 119 -6.63 -3.51 -10.20
N ALA A 120 -7.38 -4.30 -9.44
CA ALA A 120 -8.84 -4.23 -9.35
C ALA A 120 -9.27 -3.31 -8.20
N VAL A 121 -9.21 -1.99 -8.42
CA VAL A 121 -9.66 -1.01 -7.42
C VAL A 121 -11.17 -1.15 -7.20
N ARG A 122 -11.60 -1.17 -5.93
CA ARG A 122 -12.99 -1.36 -5.51
C ARG A 122 -13.44 -0.27 -4.56
N PRO A 123 -14.69 0.19 -4.67
CA PRO A 123 -15.28 1.03 -3.63
C PRO A 123 -15.51 0.20 -2.34
N THR A 124 -15.13 0.75 -1.19
CA THR A 124 -15.42 0.18 0.13
C THR A 124 -16.29 1.16 0.90
N PHE A 125 -17.43 0.70 1.42
CA PHE A 125 -18.43 1.53 2.06
C PHE A 125 -18.43 1.35 3.57
N TYR A 126 -18.49 2.47 4.29
CA TYR A 126 -18.77 2.55 5.71
C TYR A 126 -19.97 3.47 5.96
N SER A 127 -20.80 3.11 6.93
CA SER A 127 -21.94 3.92 7.37
C SER A 127 -21.76 4.24 8.85
N LEU A 128 -21.75 5.52 9.19
CA LEU A 128 -21.57 6.03 10.55
C LEU A 128 -22.76 6.91 10.93
N GLU A 129 -22.97 7.10 12.21
CA GLU A 129 -24.04 7.95 12.74
C GLU A 129 -23.48 9.03 13.65
N THR A 130 -24.08 10.21 13.63
CA THR A 130 -23.72 11.33 14.50
C THR A 130 -24.95 12.10 14.95
N ASN A 131 -24.82 12.79 16.09
CA ASN A 131 -25.80 13.76 16.58
C ASN A 131 -25.28 15.22 16.50
N LYS A 132 -24.16 15.45 15.83
CA LYS A 132 -23.50 16.75 15.75
C LYS A 132 -24.01 17.62 14.59
N PHE A 133 -24.71 17.05 13.63
CA PHE A 133 -25.37 17.77 12.53
C PHE A 133 -26.64 17.05 12.09
N GLN A 134 -27.42 17.68 11.23
CA GLN A 134 -28.63 17.10 10.62
C GLN A 134 -28.37 16.75 9.15
N GLY A 135 -28.98 15.67 8.64
CA GLY A 135 -28.83 15.26 7.25
C GLY A 135 -27.67 14.30 7.03
N ASP A 136 -27.31 14.12 5.78
CA ASP A 136 -26.28 13.14 5.37
C ASP A 136 -25.04 13.86 4.85
N LEU A 137 -23.88 13.28 5.11
CA LEU A 137 -22.57 13.71 4.60
C LEU A 137 -21.84 12.52 3.97
N ARG A 138 -21.52 12.62 2.69
CA ARG A 138 -20.71 11.61 1.98
C ARG A 138 -19.29 12.09 1.82
N ILE A 139 -18.36 11.33 2.39
CA ILE A 139 -16.91 11.54 2.26
C ILE A 139 -16.34 10.44 1.39
N VAL A 140 -15.53 10.81 0.39
CA VAL A 140 -14.73 9.81 -0.36
C VAL A 140 -13.26 10.01 -0.04
N GLN A 141 -12.61 8.94 0.43
CA GLN A 141 -11.18 8.93 0.71
C GLN A 141 -10.41 8.28 -0.43
N ILE A 142 -9.37 8.96 -0.88
CA ILE A 142 -8.32 8.45 -1.76
C ILE A 142 -7.02 8.43 -0.94
N ALA A 143 -6.34 7.28 -0.86
CA ALA A 143 -5.06 7.13 -0.18
C ALA A 143 -4.07 6.37 -1.04
N ASP A 144 -2.77 6.62 -0.85
CA ASP A 144 -1.68 5.79 -1.35
C ASP A 144 -1.78 5.53 -2.87
N ALA A 145 -1.90 6.60 -3.65
CA ALA A 145 -2.02 6.50 -5.10
C ALA A 145 -0.69 6.11 -5.76
N HIS A 146 0.45 6.56 -5.21
CA HIS A 146 1.79 6.28 -5.76
C HIS A 146 1.77 6.26 -7.28
N VAL A 147 1.34 7.39 -7.85
CA VAL A 147 1.06 7.52 -9.28
C VAL A 147 2.29 7.14 -10.10
N GLY A 148 2.09 6.23 -11.06
CA GLY A 148 3.17 5.59 -11.84
C GLY A 148 3.40 4.12 -11.48
N THR A 149 2.92 3.64 -10.32
CA THR A 149 3.10 2.24 -9.89
C THR A 149 2.03 1.31 -10.48
N THR A 150 0.76 1.52 -10.17
CA THR A 150 -0.35 0.68 -10.67
C THR A 150 -1.00 1.32 -11.91
N PHE A 151 -1.12 2.64 -11.91
CA PHE A 151 -1.66 3.45 -13.01
C PHE A 151 -0.89 4.76 -13.16
N SER A 152 -0.95 5.35 -14.35
CA SER A 152 -0.41 6.68 -14.66
C SER A 152 -1.31 7.80 -14.10
N GLY A 153 -0.82 9.04 -14.13
CA GLY A 153 -1.66 10.19 -13.78
C GLY A 153 -2.96 10.26 -14.59
N ASP A 154 -2.92 9.99 -15.87
CA ASP A 154 -4.12 9.91 -16.71
C ASP A 154 -5.02 8.72 -16.36
N GLY A 155 -4.44 7.62 -15.90
CA GLY A 155 -5.19 6.44 -15.45
C GLY A 155 -6.07 6.71 -14.22
N LEU A 156 -5.73 7.72 -13.42
CA LEU A 156 -6.54 8.17 -12.27
C LEU A 156 -7.90 8.71 -12.69
N MET A 157 -8.02 9.29 -13.90
CA MET A 157 -9.28 9.86 -14.42
C MET A 157 -10.44 8.87 -14.46
N ARG A 158 -10.18 7.59 -14.62
CA ARG A 158 -11.21 6.55 -14.52
C ARG A 158 -11.89 6.58 -13.14
N TYR A 159 -11.09 6.63 -12.08
CA TYR A 159 -11.60 6.64 -10.71
C TYR A 159 -12.21 7.97 -10.34
N VAL A 160 -11.70 9.08 -10.87
CA VAL A 160 -12.33 10.42 -10.76
C VAL A 160 -13.77 10.37 -11.28
N ASN A 161 -14.01 9.81 -12.47
CA ASN A 161 -15.34 9.69 -13.03
C ASN A 161 -16.26 8.78 -12.17
N GLU A 162 -15.73 7.66 -11.66
CA GLU A 162 -16.46 6.78 -10.76
C GLU A 162 -16.84 7.50 -9.44
N ILE A 163 -15.92 8.29 -8.87
CA ILE A 163 -16.12 9.05 -7.63
C ILE A 163 -17.12 10.20 -7.85
N ASN A 164 -17.00 10.96 -8.94
CA ASN A 164 -17.95 12.03 -9.27
C ASN A 164 -19.39 11.51 -9.40
N ALA A 165 -19.56 10.31 -9.97
CA ALA A 165 -20.88 9.67 -10.07
C ALA A 165 -21.50 9.31 -8.71
N LEU A 166 -20.71 9.25 -7.63
CA LEU A 166 -21.21 9.03 -6.26
C LEU A 166 -21.74 10.32 -5.61
N GLY A 167 -21.45 11.50 -6.18
CA GLY A 167 -21.85 12.79 -5.64
C GLY A 167 -21.28 13.07 -4.23
N PRO A 168 -19.95 13.06 -4.04
CA PRO A 168 -19.36 13.28 -2.73
C PRO A 168 -19.59 14.73 -2.24
N ASP A 169 -19.81 14.89 -0.93
CA ASP A 169 -19.76 16.21 -0.30
C ASP A 169 -18.30 16.65 -0.06
N VAL A 170 -17.44 15.72 0.29
CA VAL A 170 -16.01 15.94 0.57
C VAL A 170 -15.19 14.84 -0.11
N VAL A 171 -14.10 15.21 -0.76
CA VAL A 171 -13.05 14.25 -1.12
C VAL A 171 -11.82 14.52 -0.25
N ALA A 172 -11.34 13.47 0.43
CA ALA A 172 -10.19 13.48 1.31
C ALA A 172 -9.04 12.67 0.69
N VAL A 173 -7.96 13.33 0.31
CA VAL A 173 -6.73 12.66 -0.17
C VAL A 173 -5.76 12.55 1.02
N THR A 174 -5.59 11.33 1.53
CA THR A 174 -4.84 11.09 2.76
C THR A 174 -3.41 10.62 2.51
N GLY A 175 -2.70 11.32 1.61
CA GLY A 175 -1.26 11.23 1.41
C GLY A 175 -0.77 10.04 0.57
N ASP A 176 0.55 10.02 0.38
CA ASP A 176 1.28 9.09 -0.49
C ASP A 176 0.68 9.05 -1.91
N PHE A 177 0.37 10.25 -2.41
CA PHE A 177 -0.23 10.44 -3.73
C PHE A 177 0.81 10.29 -4.83
N VAL A 178 2.01 10.84 -4.60
CA VAL A 178 3.20 10.74 -5.45
C VAL A 178 4.38 10.19 -4.65
N ASP A 179 5.44 9.73 -5.34
CA ASP A 179 6.67 9.27 -4.72
C ASP A 179 7.91 9.60 -5.58
N ASP A 180 9.07 9.04 -5.22
CA ASP A 180 10.32 9.29 -5.96
C ASP A 180 10.35 8.63 -7.35
N ASP A 181 9.50 7.64 -7.62
CA ASP A 181 9.36 6.98 -8.91
C ASP A 181 8.30 7.66 -9.81
N THR A 182 7.53 8.63 -9.29
CA THR A 182 6.53 9.38 -10.05
C THR A 182 7.19 10.36 -11.01
N SER A 183 6.96 10.19 -12.31
CA SER A 183 7.45 11.13 -13.33
C SER A 183 6.78 12.50 -13.19
N ARG A 184 7.46 13.56 -13.68
CA ARG A 184 6.86 14.91 -13.71
C ARG A 184 5.56 14.94 -14.50
N GLU A 185 5.49 14.23 -15.63
CA GLU A 185 4.29 14.15 -16.46
C GLU A 185 3.13 13.48 -15.69
N ASP A 186 3.39 12.39 -15.01
CA ASP A 186 2.41 11.71 -14.16
C ASP A 186 1.95 12.59 -12.99
N MET A 187 2.87 13.30 -12.32
CA MET A 187 2.53 14.24 -11.24
C MET A 187 1.58 15.34 -11.75
N LEU A 188 1.90 15.97 -12.88
CA LEU A 188 1.07 17.02 -13.46
C LEU A 188 -0.32 16.51 -13.89
N SER A 189 -0.38 15.34 -14.54
CA SER A 189 -1.67 14.77 -14.96
C SER A 189 -2.50 14.30 -13.79
N ALA A 190 -1.88 13.77 -12.73
CA ALA A 190 -2.57 13.39 -11.50
C ALA A 190 -3.14 14.59 -10.73
N CYS A 191 -2.40 15.72 -10.66
CA CYS A 191 -2.94 16.96 -10.07
C CYS A 191 -4.15 17.46 -10.86
N ARG A 192 -4.11 17.44 -12.20
CA ARG A 192 -5.28 17.76 -13.02
C ARG A 192 -6.46 16.81 -12.76
N ALA A 193 -6.17 15.53 -12.56
CA ALA A 193 -7.22 14.55 -12.22
C ALA A 193 -7.88 14.86 -10.87
N LEU A 194 -7.10 15.27 -9.84
CA LEU A 194 -7.68 15.75 -8.58
C LEU A 194 -8.54 17.01 -8.78
N GLY A 195 -8.11 17.93 -9.63
CA GLY A 195 -8.89 19.15 -9.96
C GLY A 195 -10.18 18.87 -10.73
N ALA A 196 -10.33 17.69 -11.32
CA ALA A 196 -11.54 17.25 -12.00
C ALA A 196 -12.55 16.53 -11.06
N LEU A 197 -12.20 16.37 -9.78
CA LEU A 197 -13.12 15.83 -8.78
C LEU A 197 -14.21 16.87 -8.44
N GLU A 198 -15.45 16.44 -8.46
CA GLU A 198 -16.63 17.24 -8.15
C GLU A 198 -17.13 16.92 -6.74
N ALA A 199 -16.71 17.72 -5.75
CA ALA A 199 -17.15 17.59 -4.37
C ALA A 199 -17.78 18.90 -3.88
N ARG A 200 -18.93 18.81 -3.20
CA ARG A 200 -19.70 19.98 -2.74
C ARG A 200 -18.88 20.97 -1.90
N HIS A 201 -18.02 20.44 -1.02
CA HIS A 201 -17.17 21.22 -0.12
C HIS A 201 -15.71 21.25 -0.55
N GLY A 202 -15.35 20.54 -1.62
CA GLY A 202 -14.01 20.55 -2.20
C GLY A 202 -13.19 19.29 -1.95
N VAL A 203 -11.95 19.35 -2.45
CA VAL A 203 -10.95 18.28 -2.35
C VAL A 203 -9.88 18.70 -1.36
N PHE A 204 -9.69 17.93 -0.31
CA PHE A 204 -8.74 18.20 0.77
C PHE A 204 -7.59 17.21 0.70
N PHE A 205 -6.37 17.70 0.89
CA PHE A 205 -5.15 16.91 0.76
C PHE A 205 -4.29 17.06 2.03
N VAL A 206 -3.78 15.95 2.54
CA VAL A 206 -2.69 15.91 3.51
C VAL A 206 -1.53 15.12 2.94
N TYR A 207 -0.31 15.52 3.25
CA TYR A 207 0.90 14.80 2.83
C TYR A 207 1.04 13.48 3.54
N GLY A 208 1.52 12.46 2.78
CA GLY A 208 2.08 11.25 3.32
C GLY A 208 3.60 11.32 3.39
N ASN A 209 4.23 10.21 3.76
CA ASN A 209 5.68 10.17 3.93
C ASN A 209 6.45 10.14 2.60
N HIS A 210 5.80 9.78 1.50
CA HIS A 210 6.42 9.75 0.17
C HIS A 210 6.25 11.04 -0.62
N ASP A 211 5.21 11.83 -0.42
CA ASP A 211 4.91 13.02 -1.23
C ASP A 211 6.08 14.04 -1.26
N GLY A 212 6.76 14.21 -0.13
CA GLY A 212 7.94 15.08 -0.04
C GLY A 212 9.22 14.52 -0.67
N GLY A 213 9.21 13.26 -1.14
CA GLY A 213 10.36 12.55 -1.69
C GLY A 213 11.45 12.21 -0.67
N TYR A 214 12.25 11.18 -0.95
CA TYR A 214 13.38 10.74 -0.12
C TYR A 214 14.74 11.04 -0.77
N TYR A 215 14.81 11.08 -2.12
CA TYR A 215 16.06 11.16 -2.88
C TYR A 215 16.30 12.53 -3.52
N GLY A 216 15.43 13.51 -3.25
CA GLY A 216 15.56 14.88 -3.75
C GLY A 216 15.00 15.10 -5.16
N GLU A 217 14.98 16.38 -5.56
CA GLU A 217 14.32 16.84 -6.79
C GLU A 217 14.99 16.29 -8.06
N GLU A 218 16.31 16.12 -8.07
CA GLU A 218 17.05 15.61 -9.22
C GLU A 218 16.65 14.17 -9.59
N ALA A 219 16.28 13.36 -8.59
CA ALA A 219 15.91 11.96 -8.82
C ALA A 219 14.55 11.82 -9.53
N ARG A 220 13.57 12.67 -9.19
CA ARG A 220 12.19 12.62 -9.71
C ARG A 220 11.89 13.66 -10.80
N GLY A 221 12.77 14.66 -10.98
CA GLY A 221 12.66 15.67 -12.02
C GLY A 221 11.63 16.78 -11.76
N TRP A 222 11.16 16.92 -10.51
CA TRP A 222 10.25 17.97 -10.06
C TRP A 222 10.43 18.24 -8.55
N SER A 223 10.08 19.47 -8.11
CA SER A 223 10.24 19.89 -6.74
C SER A 223 8.97 19.73 -5.89
N ASP A 224 9.12 19.63 -4.56
CA ASP A 224 8.00 19.69 -3.62
C ASP A 224 7.21 21.00 -3.79
N ARG A 225 7.91 22.12 -4.05
CA ARG A 225 7.26 23.40 -4.31
C ARG A 225 6.38 23.34 -5.57
N GLU A 226 6.85 22.75 -6.66
CA GLU A 226 6.07 22.58 -7.89
C GLU A 226 4.82 21.73 -7.63
N PHE A 227 4.94 20.64 -6.90
CA PHE A 227 3.79 19.80 -6.54
C PHE A 227 2.73 20.57 -5.74
N ARG A 228 3.15 21.34 -4.74
CA ARG A 228 2.26 22.20 -3.95
C ARG A 228 1.56 23.27 -4.79
N GLU A 229 2.29 23.88 -5.71
CA GLU A 229 1.75 24.85 -6.67
C GLU A 229 0.70 24.17 -7.56
N GLN A 230 1.00 22.99 -8.09
CA GLN A 230 0.05 22.24 -8.93
C GLN A 230 -1.19 21.80 -8.19
N LEU A 231 -1.11 21.36 -6.95
CA LEU A 231 -2.31 21.07 -6.13
C LEU A 231 -3.19 22.30 -6.00
N ARG A 232 -2.62 23.46 -5.67
CA ARG A 232 -3.38 24.73 -5.50
C ARG A 232 -3.98 25.24 -6.82
N GLU A 233 -3.22 25.19 -7.93
CA GLU A 233 -3.70 25.58 -9.26
C GLU A 233 -4.89 24.75 -9.73
N ASN A 234 -4.96 23.48 -9.29
CA ASN A 234 -6.08 22.58 -9.55
C ASN A 234 -7.17 22.62 -8.46
N GLY A 235 -7.17 23.62 -7.57
CA GLY A 235 -8.23 23.84 -6.59
C GLY A 235 -8.22 22.87 -5.40
N VAL A 236 -7.15 22.12 -5.20
CA VAL A 236 -7.00 21.19 -4.08
C VAL A 236 -6.56 21.96 -2.82
N ILE A 237 -7.26 21.74 -1.73
CA ILE A 237 -7.01 22.40 -0.44
C ILE A 237 -6.00 21.58 0.36
N LEU A 238 -4.76 22.09 0.44
CA LEU A 238 -3.69 21.43 1.19
C LEU A 238 -3.77 21.84 2.67
N LEU A 239 -3.82 20.84 3.55
CA LEU A 239 -3.85 21.01 5.01
C LEU A 239 -2.56 20.47 5.64
N GLU A 240 -1.91 21.29 6.47
CA GLU A 240 -0.67 20.96 7.18
C GLU A 240 -0.72 21.52 8.60
N ASP A 241 -1.14 20.73 9.57
CA ASP A 241 -1.48 21.15 10.93
C ASP A 241 -2.46 22.33 10.93
N ALA A 242 -3.53 22.18 10.17
CA ALA A 242 -4.51 23.22 9.93
C ALA A 242 -5.94 22.67 9.92
N ALA A 243 -6.88 23.48 10.39
CA ALA A 243 -8.31 23.21 10.37
C ALA A 243 -9.01 24.09 9.32
N TYR A 244 -9.87 23.48 8.52
CA TYR A 244 -10.73 24.15 7.56
C TYR A 244 -12.18 24.09 8.07
N PRO A 245 -12.79 25.23 8.44
CA PRO A 245 -14.16 25.27 8.95
C PRO A 245 -15.18 25.18 7.81
N LEU A 246 -16.17 24.33 7.98
CA LEU A 246 -17.41 24.27 7.24
C LEU A 246 -18.58 24.54 8.24
N ASP A 247 -19.80 24.69 7.79
CA ASP A 247 -20.90 25.10 8.68
C ASP A 247 -21.04 24.22 9.94
N ASP A 248 -21.15 22.90 9.76
CA ASP A 248 -21.38 21.94 10.85
C ASP A 248 -20.17 21.05 11.16
N LEU A 249 -19.05 21.22 10.45
CA LEU A 249 -17.89 20.37 10.63
C LEU A 249 -16.56 21.12 10.44
N TYR A 250 -15.50 20.54 10.96
CA TYR A 250 -14.12 20.89 10.64
C TYR A 250 -13.48 19.76 9.84
N ILE A 251 -12.75 20.11 8.78
CA ILE A 251 -11.81 19.20 8.13
C ILE A 251 -10.42 19.61 8.59
N VAL A 252 -9.75 18.73 9.31
CA VAL A 252 -8.46 18.99 9.93
C VAL A 252 -7.41 18.12 9.26
N GLY A 253 -6.33 18.73 8.81
CA GLY A 253 -5.20 17.99 8.23
C GLY A 253 -3.99 18.05 9.13
N ARG A 254 -3.44 16.90 9.46
CA ARG A 254 -2.23 16.75 10.27
C ARG A 254 -1.02 16.56 9.38
N LYS A 255 0.10 17.22 9.67
CA LYS A 255 1.40 16.94 9.01
C LYS A 255 1.79 15.50 9.21
N ASP A 256 2.38 14.88 8.19
CA ASP A 256 2.84 13.52 8.31
C ASP A 256 3.96 13.36 9.35
N ARG A 257 3.97 12.23 10.04
CA ARG A 257 4.96 11.87 11.07
C ARG A 257 6.41 11.91 10.56
N SER A 258 6.64 11.61 9.29
CA SER A 258 7.96 11.64 8.69
C SER A 258 8.55 13.06 8.61
N GLN A 259 7.71 14.08 8.51
CA GLN A 259 8.13 15.47 8.51
C GLN A 259 8.70 15.88 9.88
N ALA A 260 8.07 15.43 10.98
CA ALA A 260 8.61 15.61 12.32
C ALA A 260 9.97 14.92 12.50
N ARG A 261 10.12 13.70 11.96
CA ARG A 261 11.41 13.00 11.97
C ARG A 261 12.50 13.70 11.16
N ARG A 262 12.12 14.58 10.22
CA ARG A 262 13.02 15.44 9.43
C ARG A 262 13.25 16.82 10.07
N GLY A 263 12.74 17.05 11.28
CA GLY A 263 12.93 18.29 12.05
C GLY A 263 11.89 19.39 11.78
N ALA A 264 10.83 19.10 11.04
CA ALA A 264 9.69 20.00 10.93
C ALA A 264 8.83 19.92 12.20
N ASP A 265 8.26 21.05 12.62
CA ASP A 265 7.30 21.08 13.72
C ASP A 265 5.98 20.38 13.27
N ARG A 266 5.50 19.42 14.08
CA ARG A 266 4.24 18.72 13.91
C ARG A 266 3.44 18.83 15.19
N GLN A 267 2.25 19.40 15.11
CA GLN A 267 1.39 19.54 16.27
C GLN A 267 0.90 18.18 16.79
N THR A 268 0.72 18.09 18.11
CA THR A 268 -0.03 16.97 18.68
C THR A 268 -1.49 17.08 18.27
N ALA A 269 -2.24 15.96 18.30
CA ALA A 269 -3.68 16.03 18.04
C ALA A 269 -4.38 16.93 19.05
N ALA A 270 -3.93 16.91 20.31
CA ALA A 270 -4.47 17.75 21.38
C ALA A 270 -4.31 19.24 21.08
N ASP A 271 -3.10 19.67 20.67
CA ASP A 271 -2.84 21.09 20.33
C ASP A 271 -3.63 21.51 19.09
N LEU A 272 -3.64 20.66 18.07
CA LEU A 272 -4.31 20.95 16.78
C LEU A 272 -5.83 21.10 16.92
N LEU A 273 -6.45 20.36 17.84
CA LEU A 273 -7.89 20.38 18.07
C LEU A 273 -8.32 21.23 19.29
N SER A 274 -7.38 21.88 20.00
CA SER A 274 -7.64 22.58 21.26
C SER A 274 -8.65 23.71 21.13
N ASP A 275 -8.57 24.48 20.05
CA ASP A 275 -9.36 25.69 19.81
C ASP A 275 -10.65 25.43 19.00
N LEU A 276 -10.90 24.17 18.60
CA LEU A 276 -12.07 23.82 17.82
C LEU A 276 -13.31 23.60 18.69
N ASP A 277 -14.45 24.04 18.17
CA ASP A 277 -15.74 23.78 18.77
C ASP A 277 -16.10 22.28 18.67
N ARG A 278 -16.15 21.61 19.80
CA ARG A 278 -16.39 20.17 19.90
C ARG A 278 -17.84 19.74 19.68
N GLU A 279 -18.77 20.68 19.63
CA GLU A 279 -20.15 20.42 19.22
C GLU A 279 -20.26 20.21 17.71
N ARG A 280 -19.29 20.70 16.94
CA ARG A 280 -19.18 20.45 15.50
C ARG A 280 -18.45 19.15 15.23
N TYR A 281 -18.75 18.52 14.08
CA TYR A 281 -18.11 17.28 13.67
C TYR A 281 -16.64 17.52 13.27
N ILE A 282 -15.72 16.74 13.79
CA ILE A 282 -14.28 16.86 13.50
C ILE A 282 -13.82 15.66 12.67
N LEU A 283 -13.62 15.91 11.36
CA LEU A 283 -12.94 14.98 10.46
C LEU A 283 -11.45 15.27 10.45
N LEU A 284 -10.64 14.33 10.96
CA LEU A 284 -9.19 14.44 10.99
C LEU A 284 -8.57 13.56 9.88
N LEU A 285 -7.70 14.15 9.07
CA LEU A 285 -6.91 13.47 8.06
C LEU A 285 -5.48 13.33 8.59
N ASP A 286 -5.05 12.08 8.87
CA ASP A 286 -3.67 11.76 9.24
C ASP A 286 -3.21 10.53 8.45
N HIS A 287 -2.18 10.69 7.64
CA HIS A 287 -1.74 9.64 6.73
C HIS A 287 -1.35 8.34 7.44
N GLN A 288 -0.51 8.41 8.48
CA GLN A 288 -0.02 7.23 9.18
C GLN A 288 -0.89 6.86 10.39
N PRO A 289 -1.43 5.63 10.49
CA PRO A 289 -2.26 5.16 11.60
C PRO A 289 -1.41 4.87 12.85
N TYR A 290 -0.90 5.93 13.50
CA TYR A 290 0.09 5.82 14.56
C TYR A 290 -0.41 6.27 15.94
N ASP A 291 -1.27 7.31 16.01
CA ASP A 291 -1.58 8.04 17.24
C ASP A 291 -3.07 7.96 17.63
N PHE A 292 -3.67 6.80 17.44
CA PHE A 292 -5.12 6.61 17.62
C PHE A 292 -5.62 6.99 19.02
N ASP A 293 -4.82 6.71 20.07
CA ASP A 293 -5.21 7.07 21.44
C ASP A 293 -5.18 8.60 21.64
N GLY A 294 -4.10 9.27 21.16
CA GLY A 294 -3.99 10.72 21.24
C GLY A 294 -5.07 11.45 20.43
N GLU A 295 -5.43 10.94 19.26
CA GLU A 295 -6.47 11.50 18.39
C GLU A 295 -7.88 11.30 18.98
N ALA A 296 -8.14 10.14 19.60
CA ALA A 296 -9.38 9.86 20.29
C ALA A 296 -9.55 10.73 21.56
N GLU A 297 -8.48 10.88 22.36
CA GLU A 297 -8.46 11.74 23.54
C GLU A 297 -8.61 13.23 23.18
N ALA A 298 -8.03 13.64 22.05
CA ALA A 298 -8.18 14.99 21.50
C ALA A 298 -9.62 15.29 21.02
N GLY A 299 -10.43 14.24 20.80
CA GLY A 299 -11.86 14.38 20.49
C GLY A 299 -12.17 14.52 19.00
N ALA A 300 -11.38 13.95 18.11
CA ALA A 300 -11.79 13.73 16.74
C ALA A 300 -13.02 12.81 16.67
N ASP A 301 -13.91 13.02 15.69
CA ASP A 301 -15.06 12.14 15.48
C ASP A 301 -14.75 11.03 14.48
N LEU A 302 -14.05 11.36 13.38
CA LEU A 302 -13.59 10.44 12.37
C LEU A 302 -12.14 10.75 12.01
N VAL A 303 -11.30 9.71 11.97
CA VAL A 303 -9.92 9.80 11.48
C VAL A 303 -9.76 8.91 10.25
N LEU A 304 -9.26 9.48 9.15
CA LEU A 304 -8.98 8.78 7.90
C LEU A 304 -7.47 8.63 7.70
N CYS A 305 -7.01 7.36 7.56
CA CYS A 305 -5.60 7.03 7.36
C CYS A 305 -5.38 6.17 6.11
N GLY A 306 -4.14 6.22 5.59
CA GLY A 306 -3.60 5.33 4.54
C GLY A 306 -2.38 4.56 5.00
N HIS A 307 -1.25 4.68 4.26
CA HIS A 307 0.10 4.26 4.58
C HIS A 307 0.39 2.76 4.56
N THR A 308 -0.50 1.95 5.07
CA THR A 308 -0.23 0.53 5.34
C THR A 308 -0.44 -0.39 4.15
N HIS A 309 -1.08 0.11 3.10
CA HIS A 309 -1.51 -0.68 1.93
C HIS A 309 -2.25 -1.98 2.31
N GLY A 310 -3.03 -1.96 3.41
CA GLY A 310 -3.70 -3.13 3.94
C GLY A 310 -2.75 -4.26 4.37
N GLY A 311 -1.45 -3.96 4.56
CA GLY A 311 -0.39 -4.90 4.92
C GLY A 311 0.15 -5.73 3.77
N GLN A 312 -0.19 -5.38 2.53
CA GLN A 312 0.29 -5.93 1.24
C GLN A 312 0.25 -7.47 1.14
N PHE A 313 1.01 -8.20 1.95
CA PHE A 313 1.25 -9.64 1.80
C PHE A 313 0.83 -10.47 3.01
N ILE A 314 0.16 -11.59 2.78
CA ILE A 314 0.01 -12.68 3.74
C ILE A 314 1.29 -13.55 3.67
N PRO A 315 1.91 -13.97 4.79
CA PRO A 315 1.41 -13.88 6.18
C PRO A 315 1.88 -12.64 6.96
N ILE A 316 2.64 -11.73 6.36
CA ILE A 316 3.30 -10.60 7.05
C ILE A 316 2.40 -9.37 7.22
N ARG A 317 1.14 -9.45 6.86
CA ARG A 317 0.16 -8.36 6.85
C ARG A 317 0.15 -7.49 8.11
N ARG A 318 0.37 -8.05 9.29
CA ARG A 318 0.29 -7.35 10.58
C ARG A 318 1.65 -6.98 11.18
N VAL A 319 2.73 -7.09 10.43
CA VAL A 319 4.09 -6.81 10.94
C VAL A 319 4.19 -5.40 11.50
N GLY A 320 3.68 -4.37 10.82
CA GLY A 320 3.71 -2.99 11.30
C GLY A 320 3.04 -2.81 12.68
N VAL A 321 1.93 -3.53 12.93
CA VAL A 321 1.25 -3.53 14.24
C VAL A 321 2.08 -4.29 15.27
N TRP A 322 2.66 -5.43 14.91
CA TRP A 322 3.44 -6.25 15.87
C TRP A 322 4.73 -5.56 16.34
N ILE A 323 5.32 -4.73 15.51
CA ILE A 323 6.53 -3.96 15.86
C ILE A 323 6.22 -2.57 16.42
N GLY A 324 4.94 -2.20 16.58
CA GLY A 324 4.51 -0.92 17.17
C GLY A 324 4.65 0.30 16.26
N GLU A 325 4.80 0.11 14.95
CA GLU A 325 4.86 1.23 13.98
C GLU A 325 3.48 1.72 13.57
N ASN A 326 2.44 0.88 13.69
CA ASN A 326 1.07 1.23 13.34
C ASN A 326 0.08 0.72 14.40
N CYS A 327 -0.94 1.48 14.70
CA CYS A 327 -2.06 1.05 15.57
C CYS A 327 -2.92 -0.01 14.88
N ARG A 328 -3.12 0.15 13.57
CA ARG A 328 -3.96 -0.73 12.76
C ARG A 328 -3.39 -0.89 11.36
N THR A 329 -3.67 -2.04 10.71
CA THR A 329 -3.24 -2.31 9.34
C THR A 329 -4.32 -1.95 8.32
N TYR A 330 -5.62 -2.16 8.61
CA TYR A 330 -6.70 -2.01 7.62
C TYR A 330 -8.08 -2.03 8.26
N GLY A 331 -9.00 -1.28 7.64
CA GLY A 331 -10.43 -1.30 7.96
C GLY A 331 -10.80 -0.39 9.12
N HIS A 332 -12.01 -0.57 9.66
CA HIS A 332 -12.62 0.28 10.67
C HIS A 332 -12.31 -0.20 12.09
N GLU A 333 -12.09 0.75 13.00
CA GLU A 333 -11.96 0.55 14.45
C GLU A 333 -12.59 1.75 15.17
N ARG A 334 -13.17 1.53 16.35
CA ARG A 334 -13.67 2.61 17.20
C ARG A 334 -12.93 2.61 18.53
N ARG A 335 -12.41 3.79 18.91
CA ARG A 335 -11.82 4.05 20.24
C ARG A 335 -12.51 5.23 20.88
N LEU A 336 -12.97 5.07 22.11
CA LEU A 336 -13.78 6.07 22.78
C LEU A 336 -15.01 6.47 21.92
N ARG A 337 -15.03 7.70 21.41
CA ARG A 337 -16.08 8.21 20.52
C ARG A 337 -15.61 8.41 19.08
N THR A 338 -14.34 8.11 18.79
CA THR A 338 -13.70 8.32 17.51
C THR A 338 -13.73 7.07 16.64
N ASP A 339 -14.19 7.21 15.43
CA ASP A 339 -14.11 6.18 14.40
C ASP A 339 -12.81 6.35 13.60
N PHE A 340 -12.07 5.25 13.40
CA PHE A 340 -10.82 5.21 12.62
C PHE A 340 -11.00 4.31 11.42
N ILE A 341 -10.66 4.83 10.24
CA ILE A 341 -10.68 4.05 9.00
C ILE A 341 -9.28 4.09 8.38
N VAL A 342 -8.68 2.93 8.22
CA VAL A 342 -7.39 2.75 7.54
C VAL A 342 -7.64 2.10 6.19
N SER A 343 -7.42 2.86 5.12
CA SER A 343 -7.54 2.37 3.74
C SER A 343 -6.41 1.44 3.36
N SER A 344 -6.68 0.53 2.42
CA SER A 344 -5.64 -0.27 1.75
C SER A 344 -4.97 0.47 0.59
N GLY A 345 -5.39 1.70 0.32
CA GLY A 345 -4.89 2.52 -0.77
C GLY A 345 -5.48 2.18 -2.14
N ILE A 346 -5.60 3.20 -3.00
CA ILE A 346 -6.11 3.05 -4.37
C ILE A 346 -5.10 2.35 -5.29
N SER A 347 -3.83 2.35 -4.89
CA SER A 347 -2.71 1.69 -5.58
C SER A 347 -1.81 0.98 -4.56
N ASN A 348 -0.56 0.73 -4.94
CA ASN A 348 0.42 0.09 -4.08
C ASN A 348 1.77 0.82 -4.20
N TRP A 349 2.63 0.69 -3.19
CA TRP A 349 3.98 1.21 -3.23
C TRP A 349 4.97 0.12 -3.62
N ALA A 350 5.81 0.38 -4.61
CA ALA A 350 6.91 -0.46 -5.09
C ALA A 350 6.53 -1.88 -5.58
N PHE A 351 5.47 -2.49 -5.05
CA PHE A 351 5.01 -3.82 -5.41
C PHE A 351 3.79 -3.77 -6.33
N ARG A 352 3.62 -4.79 -7.16
CA ARG A 352 2.48 -4.94 -8.07
C ARG A 352 1.56 -6.10 -7.66
N PHE A 353 1.56 -6.42 -6.38
CA PHE A 353 0.82 -7.55 -5.81
C PHE A 353 0.29 -7.18 -4.43
N LYS A 354 -1.00 -7.41 -4.21
CA LYS A 354 -1.67 -7.39 -2.90
C LYS A 354 -2.29 -8.75 -2.65
N THR A 355 -1.88 -9.47 -1.62
CA THR A 355 -2.43 -10.82 -1.36
C THR A 355 -3.34 -10.88 -0.15
N GLY A 356 -3.47 -9.77 0.60
CA GLY A 356 -4.26 -9.66 1.82
C GLY A 356 -5.48 -8.75 1.75
N CYS A 357 -5.59 -7.94 0.69
CA CYS A 357 -6.66 -6.96 0.46
C CYS A 357 -6.75 -6.64 -1.04
N PHE A 358 -7.76 -5.87 -1.43
CA PHE A 358 -7.83 -5.22 -2.75
C PHE A 358 -7.35 -3.77 -2.64
N SER A 359 -6.96 -3.17 -3.75
CA SER A 359 -6.89 -1.71 -3.87
C SER A 359 -8.29 -1.12 -3.81
N GLU A 360 -8.43 0.03 -3.13
CA GLU A 360 -9.73 0.63 -2.89
C GLU A 360 -9.67 2.16 -2.84
N TYR A 361 -10.81 2.79 -3.07
CA TYR A 361 -11.16 4.08 -2.47
C TYR A 361 -12.31 3.86 -1.49
N VAL A 362 -12.35 4.66 -0.42
CA VAL A 362 -13.29 4.45 0.67
C VAL A 362 -14.41 5.48 0.59
N ILE A 363 -15.64 5.05 0.77
CA ILE A 363 -16.83 5.90 0.90
C ILE A 363 -17.33 5.80 2.34
N VAL A 364 -17.47 6.95 3.00
CA VAL A 364 -18.04 7.05 4.34
C VAL A 364 -19.32 7.88 4.26
N ASP A 365 -20.44 7.23 4.46
CA ASP A 365 -21.74 7.88 4.61
C ASP A 365 -21.99 8.13 6.11
N ILE A 366 -22.11 9.40 6.52
CA ILE A 366 -22.37 9.81 7.89
C ILE A 366 -23.78 10.34 7.95
N HIS A 367 -24.61 9.71 8.79
CA HIS A 367 -26.03 10.07 8.98
C HIS A 367 -26.19 10.90 10.25
N GLY A 368 -26.53 12.18 10.07
CA GLY A 368 -26.86 13.12 11.14
C GLY A 368 -28.29 12.92 11.64
N ARG A 369 -28.46 12.95 12.96
CA ARG A 369 -29.76 12.78 13.65
C ARG A 369 -30.19 14.02 14.40
#